data_140f51515b8a4c74e2376003384e94df
#
_entry.id   140f51515b8a4c74e2376003384e94df
#
_cell.length_a   1.000
_cell.length_b   1.000
_cell.length_c   1.000
_cell.angle_alpha   90.00
_cell.angle_beta   90.00
_cell.angle_gamma   90.00
#
_symmetry.space_group_name_H-M   'P 1'
#
loop_
_entity.id
_entity.type
_entity.pdbx_description
1 polymer ?
#
loop_
_entity_poly.entity_id
_entity_poly.type
_entity_poly.pdbx_seq_one_letter_code
_entity_poly.pdbx_strand_id
1 'polypeptide(L)'
;MNDLGTKISGDHYSNESKKISNSFYVKHYDEIMTKLNLQARQVYQYRILQQEGKLLSQKKKRIVVVDDEPDTCMVYQIVLEDAGFECVSYTDSVKALQEFRPGYYDLILLDIKMPVLNGFELCKKIREIDKSVHIIFITASEAYYEKFRGQRFPELGKINYIQKPIANDELVRIVDMIVANSITTD
;
A
#
# COMPACT_ATOMS: atom_id res chain seq x y z
N MET A 1 -26.92 23.50 36.52
CA MET A 1 -26.99 22.06 36.82
C MET A 1 -26.48 21.31 35.63
N ASN A 2 -25.27 20.91 35.81
CA ASN A 2 -24.47 19.83 35.27
C ASN A 2 -24.55 19.44 33.76
N ASP A 3 -23.60 20.00 33.13
CA ASP A 3 -22.89 19.56 31.93
C ASP A 3 -22.14 18.24 32.22
N LEU A 4 -22.26 17.27 31.32
CA LEU A 4 -21.37 16.12 31.25
C LEU A 4 -21.16 15.78 29.77
N GLY A 5 -20.23 16.53 29.17
CA GLY A 5 -19.60 16.14 27.89
C GLY A 5 -18.65 14.97 28.08
N THR A 6 -18.97 13.81 27.52
CA THR A 6 -18.03 12.71 27.38
C THR A 6 -17.32 12.79 26.04
N LYS A 7 -16.09 13.32 26.08
CA LYS A 7 -15.09 13.10 25.01
C LYS A 7 -14.69 11.63 25.03
N ILE A 8 -15.04 10.89 23.99
CA ILE A 8 -14.49 9.55 23.74
C ILE A 8 -13.23 9.77 22.92
N SER A 9 -12.06 9.62 23.56
CA SER A 9 -10.75 9.67 22.92
C SER A 9 -10.49 8.36 22.17
N GLY A 10 -10.34 8.46 20.83
CA GLY A 10 -10.08 7.31 19.94
C GLY A 10 -8.69 6.66 20.07
N ASP A 11 -7.84 7.13 20.98
CA ASP A 11 -6.44 6.67 21.05
C ASP A 11 -6.19 5.46 21.97
N HIS A 12 -7.22 4.98 22.68
CA HIS A 12 -7.04 3.87 23.62
C HIS A 12 -7.14 2.48 23.00
N TYR A 13 -7.85 2.33 21.88
CA TYR A 13 -8.06 1.02 21.26
C TYR A 13 -6.85 0.46 20.49
N SER A 14 -6.00 1.31 19.94
CA SER A 14 -4.83 0.88 19.16
C SER A 14 -3.67 0.37 20.02
N ASN A 15 -3.55 0.84 21.26
CA ASN A 15 -2.47 0.44 22.17
C ASN A 15 -2.78 -0.83 22.99
N GLU A 16 -4.06 -1.09 23.26
CA GLU A 16 -4.45 -2.31 23.96
C GLU A 16 -4.41 -3.55 23.10
N SER A 17 -4.82 -3.47 21.83
CA SER A 17 -4.73 -4.59 20.90
C SER A 17 -3.27 -4.99 20.61
N LYS A 18 -2.34 -4.03 20.51
CA LYS A 18 -0.90 -4.33 20.40
C LYS A 18 -0.30 -4.90 21.69
N LYS A 19 -0.77 -4.46 22.84
CA LYS A 19 -0.35 -4.99 24.15
C LYS A 19 -0.87 -6.41 24.39
N ILE A 20 -2.10 -6.71 23.94
CA ILE A 20 -2.72 -8.03 24.07
C ILE A 20 -2.03 -9.04 23.13
N SER A 21 -1.72 -8.67 21.88
CA SER A 21 -1.00 -9.54 20.97
C SER A 21 0.41 -9.88 21.47
N ASN A 22 1.18 -8.90 21.95
CA ASN A 22 2.50 -9.16 22.54
C ASN A 22 2.44 -10.01 23.81
N SER A 23 1.46 -9.78 24.69
CA SER A 23 1.28 -10.59 25.90
C SER A 23 0.87 -12.03 25.60
N PHE A 24 0.06 -12.26 24.56
CA PHE A 24 -0.36 -13.59 24.15
C PHE A 24 0.83 -14.39 23.57
N TYR A 25 1.64 -13.78 22.70
CA TYR A 25 2.81 -14.43 22.11
C TYR A 25 3.89 -14.72 23.15
N VAL A 26 4.18 -13.79 24.06
CA VAL A 26 5.15 -13.99 25.13
C VAL A 26 4.70 -15.12 26.08
N LYS A 27 3.44 -15.16 26.46
CA LYS A 27 2.91 -16.16 27.40
C LYS A 27 2.87 -17.58 26.81
N HIS A 28 2.63 -17.73 25.50
CA HIS A 28 2.63 -19.02 24.81
C HIS A 28 4.03 -19.44 24.33
N TYR A 29 4.95 -18.49 24.17
CA TYR A 29 6.32 -18.74 23.76
C TYR A 29 7.03 -19.72 24.68
N ASP A 30 6.99 -19.49 25.99
CA ASP A 30 7.63 -20.33 26.99
C ASP A 30 7.04 -21.75 27.03
N GLU A 31 5.71 -21.87 26.87
CA GLU A 31 5.03 -23.16 26.85
C GLU A 31 5.35 -23.97 25.58
N ILE A 32 5.40 -23.32 24.42
CA ILE A 32 5.82 -23.94 23.15
C ILE A 32 7.28 -24.33 23.21
N MET A 33 8.15 -23.45 23.69
CA MET A 33 9.58 -23.68 23.79
C MET A 33 9.92 -24.82 24.77
N THR A 34 9.09 -25.05 25.77
CA THR A 34 9.26 -26.17 26.69
C THR A 34 8.95 -27.52 26.05
N LYS A 35 8.03 -27.56 25.09
CA LYS A 35 7.58 -28.78 24.38
C LYS A 35 8.43 -29.16 23.17
N LEU A 36 9.28 -28.24 22.66
CA LEU A 36 10.12 -28.46 21.49
C LEU A 36 11.49 -29.04 21.86
N ASN A 37 12.04 -29.91 21.02
CA ASN A 37 13.43 -30.34 21.13
C ASN A 37 14.39 -29.20 20.75
N LEU A 38 15.69 -29.35 21.04
CA LEU A 38 16.68 -28.29 20.87
C LEU A 38 16.74 -27.74 19.42
N GLN A 39 16.68 -28.62 18.43
CA GLN A 39 16.71 -28.23 17.02
C GLN A 39 15.45 -27.46 16.61
N ALA A 40 14.28 -27.95 17.02
CA ALA A 40 13.03 -27.26 16.75
C ALA A 40 12.95 -25.88 17.43
N ARG A 41 13.52 -25.74 18.64
CA ARG A 41 13.67 -24.43 19.32
C ARG A 41 14.51 -23.46 18.52
N GLN A 42 15.66 -23.89 18.02
CA GLN A 42 16.55 -23.03 17.20
C GLN A 42 15.87 -22.57 15.91
N VAL A 43 15.19 -23.48 15.21
CA VAL A 43 14.46 -23.13 13.98
C VAL A 43 13.28 -22.18 14.26
N TYR A 44 12.55 -22.43 15.35
CA TYR A 44 11.41 -21.58 15.74
C TYR A 44 11.88 -20.18 16.14
N GLN A 45 12.93 -20.10 16.96
CA GLN A 45 13.54 -18.84 17.39
C GLN A 45 14.12 -18.06 16.19
N TYR A 46 14.78 -18.74 15.27
CA TYR A 46 15.27 -18.12 14.03
C TYR A 46 14.12 -17.54 13.18
N ARG A 47 13.00 -18.27 13.04
CA ARG A 47 11.82 -17.78 12.33
C ARG A 47 11.17 -16.58 12.99
N ILE A 48 11.05 -16.59 14.32
CA ILE A 48 10.51 -15.44 15.08
C ILE A 48 11.42 -14.23 14.90
N LEU A 49 12.73 -14.36 15.06
CA LEU A 49 13.69 -13.27 14.86
C LEU A 49 13.67 -12.74 13.42
N GLN A 50 13.49 -13.62 12.43
CA GLN A 50 13.30 -13.22 11.04
C GLN A 50 11.99 -12.45 10.83
N GLN A 51 10.90 -12.86 11.47
CA GLN A 51 9.63 -12.16 11.41
C GLN A 51 9.68 -10.82 12.16
N GLU A 52 10.25 -10.77 13.35
CA GLU A 52 10.43 -9.55 14.13
C GLU A 52 11.42 -8.59 13.44
N GLY A 53 12.53 -9.09 12.92
CA GLY A 53 13.50 -8.33 12.13
C GLY A 53 12.88 -7.79 10.86
N LYS A 54 12.01 -8.56 10.20
CA LYS A 54 11.24 -8.13 9.04
C LYS A 54 10.19 -7.08 9.40
N LEU A 55 9.54 -7.21 10.57
CA LEU A 55 8.54 -6.27 11.07
C LEU A 55 9.18 -4.95 11.54
N LEU A 56 10.38 -5.00 12.16
CA LEU A 56 11.09 -3.82 12.66
C LEU A 56 11.92 -3.11 11.57
N SER A 57 12.25 -3.81 10.48
CA SER A 57 13.13 -3.32 9.40
C SER A 57 12.38 -2.85 8.16
N GLN A 58 11.08 -3.14 8.02
CA GLN A 58 10.36 -2.72 6.83
C GLN A 58 9.90 -1.27 6.95
N LYS A 59 10.64 -0.38 6.28
CA LYS A 59 10.12 0.94 5.91
C LYS A 59 8.75 0.72 5.23
N LYS A 60 7.71 1.32 5.78
CA LYS A 60 6.38 1.25 5.16
C LYS A 60 6.46 1.65 3.70
N LYS A 61 5.83 0.88 2.85
CA LYS A 61 5.73 1.23 1.42
C LYS A 61 4.79 2.40 1.23
N ARG A 62 5.18 3.34 0.36
CA ARG A 62 4.49 4.60 0.12
C ARG A 62 3.76 4.57 -1.20
N ILE A 63 2.46 4.77 -1.12
CA ILE A 63 1.54 4.69 -2.25
C ILE A 63 0.96 6.07 -2.53
N VAL A 64 0.87 6.43 -3.79
CA VAL A 64 0.09 7.59 -4.25
C VAL A 64 -1.14 7.10 -4.99
N VAL A 65 -2.29 7.65 -4.67
CA VAL A 65 -3.54 7.47 -5.42
C VAL A 65 -3.84 8.76 -6.15
N VAL A 66 -4.10 8.70 -7.45
CA VAL A 66 -4.53 9.87 -8.25
C VAL A 66 -5.77 9.50 -9.02
N ASP A 67 -6.88 10.14 -8.69
CA ASP A 67 -8.21 9.86 -9.24
C ASP A 67 -9.09 11.11 -9.05
N ASP A 68 -9.76 11.60 -10.07
CA ASP A 68 -10.56 12.83 -9.96
C ASP A 68 -11.86 12.63 -9.16
N GLU A 69 -12.22 11.41 -8.80
CA GLU A 69 -13.34 11.08 -7.92
C GLU A 69 -12.91 11.09 -6.45
N PRO A 70 -13.36 12.07 -5.62
CA PRO A 70 -12.93 12.17 -4.21
C PRO A 70 -13.28 10.94 -3.38
N ASP A 71 -14.44 10.33 -3.63
CA ASP A 71 -14.88 9.14 -2.88
C ASP A 71 -13.98 7.94 -3.18
N THR A 72 -13.57 7.77 -4.43
CA THR A 72 -12.63 6.73 -4.85
C THR A 72 -11.26 6.93 -4.18
N CYS A 73 -10.73 8.15 -4.22
CA CYS A 73 -9.51 8.52 -3.53
C CYS A 73 -9.56 8.17 -2.03
N MET A 74 -10.64 8.58 -1.36
CA MET A 74 -10.81 8.34 0.08
C MET A 74 -10.88 6.85 0.40
N VAL A 75 -11.67 6.07 -0.35
CA VAL A 75 -11.82 4.63 -0.13
C VAL A 75 -10.48 3.91 -0.32
N TYR A 76 -9.76 4.17 -1.41
CA TYR A 76 -8.48 3.52 -1.67
C TYR A 76 -7.42 3.91 -0.64
N GLN A 77 -7.39 5.17 -0.22
CA GLN A 77 -6.47 5.60 0.83
C GLN A 77 -6.74 4.86 2.14
N ILE A 78 -7.98 4.81 2.62
CA ILE A 78 -8.35 4.10 3.86
C ILE A 78 -7.98 2.62 3.76
N VAL A 79 -8.33 1.96 2.66
CA VAL A 79 -8.07 0.53 2.45
C VAL A 79 -6.57 0.21 2.47
N LEU A 80 -5.76 1.05 1.84
CA LEU A 80 -4.31 0.86 1.79
C LEU A 80 -3.64 1.20 3.13
N GLU A 81 -4.11 2.22 3.84
CA GLU A 81 -3.62 2.55 5.19
C GLU A 81 -3.95 1.45 6.20
N ASP A 82 -5.16 0.88 6.16
CA ASP A 82 -5.55 -0.27 6.98
C ASP A 82 -4.70 -1.52 6.68
N ALA A 83 -4.26 -1.68 5.45
CA ALA A 83 -3.33 -2.74 5.04
C ALA A 83 -1.87 -2.48 5.45
N GLY A 84 -1.57 -1.32 6.07
CA GLY A 84 -0.26 -0.98 6.62
C GLY A 84 0.65 -0.17 5.69
N PHE A 85 0.17 0.28 4.54
CA PHE A 85 0.90 1.20 3.66
C PHE A 85 0.86 2.64 4.19
N GLU A 86 1.80 3.47 3.76
CA GLU A 86 1.66 4.93 3.84
C GLU A 86 0.99 5.38 2.54
N CYS A 87 -0.17 6.04 2.61
CA CYS A 87 -0.91 6.43 1.43
C CYS A 87 -1.21 7.92 1.42
N VAL A 88 -1.06 8.55 0.26
CA VAL A 88 -1.57 9.89 0.00
C VAL A 88 -2.44 9.86 -1.26
N SER A 89 -3.47 10.69 -1.32
CA SER A 89 -4.35 10.75 -2.48
C SER A 89 -4.48 12.17 -3.04
N TYR A 90 -4.66 12.27 -4.34
CA TYR A 90 -4.87 13.52 -5.07
C TYR A 90 -6.06 13.39 -6.00
N THR A 91 -6.96 14.36 -5.94
CA THR A 91 -8.06 14.50 -6.89
C THR A 91 -7.73 15.43 -8.07
N ASP A 92 -6.55 16.03 -8.05
CA ASP A 92 -6.01 16.92 -9.06
C ASP A 92 -4.68 16.38 -9.58
N SER A 93 -4.65 15.98 -10.83
CA SER A 93 -3.48 15.39 -11.50
C SER A 93 -2.31 16.38 -11.65
N VAL A 94 -2.60 17.68 -11.78
CA VAL A 94 -1.57 18.72 -11.87
C VAL A 94 -0.92 18.91 -10.51
N LYS A 95 -1.71 18.96 -9.44
CA LYS A 95 -1.21 19.03 -8.06
C LYS A 95 -0.40 17.78 -7.71
N ALA A 96 -0.88 16.60 -8.07
CA ALA A 96 -0.14 15.36 -7.89
C ALA A 96 1.25 15.41 -8.52
N LEU A 97 1.37 15.94 -9.74
CA LEU A 97 2.65 16.12 -10.42
C LEU A 97 3.57 17.16 -9.71
N GLN A 98 2.98 18.28 -9.29
CA GLN A 98 3.75 19.35 -8.63
C GLN A 98 4.33 18.91 -7.28
N GLU A 99 3.60 18.08 -6.53
CA GLU A 99 4.01 17.58 -5.22
C GLU A 99 4.73 16.23 -5.29
N PHE A 100 4.88 15.65 -6.48
CA PHE A 100 5.55 14.37 -6.67
C PHE A 100 7.03 14.47 -6.27
N ARG A 101 7.49 13.48 -5.50
CA ARG A 101 8.89 13.40 -5.03
C ARG A 101 9.56 12.17 -5.62
N PRO A 102 10.52 12.34 -6.55
CA PRO A 102 11.24 11.22 -7.14
C PRO A 102 11.95 10.36 -6.09
N GLY A 103 11.89 9.04 -6.24
CA GLY A 103 12.49 8.08 -5.31
C GLY A 103 11.85 8.00 -3.92
N TYR A 104 10.76 8.75 -3.70
CA TYR A 104 10.06 8.75 -2.41
C TYR A 104 8.93 7.72 -2.35
N TYR A 105 8.24 7.52 -3.47
CA TYR A 105 7.08 6.63 -3.58
C TYR A 105 7.47 5.29 -4.18
N ASP A 106 6.85 4.21 -3.70
CA ASP A 106 7.05 2.86 -4.19
C ASP A 106 6.07 2.54 -5.33
N LEU A 107 4.84 3.09 -5.27
CA LEU A 107 3.78 2.81 -6.23
C LEU A 107 2.85 4.02 -6.42
N ILE A 108 2.31 4.16 -7.63
CA ILE A 108 1.22 5.07 -7.97
C ILE A 108 0.05 4.26 -8.51
N LEU A 109 -1.13 4.42 -7.91
CA LEU A 109 -2.42 4.05 -8.48
C LEU A 109 -2.96 5.24 -9.23
N LEU A 110 -3.21 5.11 -10.52
CA LEU A 110 -3.45 6.23 -11.41
C LEU A 110 -4.70 5.99 -12.25
N ASP A 111 -5.74 6.81 -12.04
CA ASP A 111 -6.88 6.78 -12.94
C ASP A 111 -6.48 7.27 -14.33
N ILE A 112 -7.11 6.71 -15.37
CA ILE A 112 -6.82 7.08 -16.75
C ILE A 112 -7.59 8.34 -17.15
N LYS A 113 -8.86 8.44 -16.72
CA LYS A 113 -9.75 9.52 -17.15
C LYS A 113 -9.79 10.62 -16.10
N MET A 114 -8.92 11.58 -16.22
CA MET A 114 -8.92 12.77 -15.36
C MET A 114 -8.94 14.03 -16.20
N PRO A 115 -9.55 15.14 -15.71
CA PRO A 115 -9.50 16.43 -16.36
C PRO A 115 -8.10 17.01 -16.38
N VAL A 116 -7.83 17.94 -17.31
CA VAL A 116 -6.59 18.69 -17.50
C VAL A 116 -5.41 17.83 -17.89
N LEU A 117 -5.00 16.88 -17.07
CA LEU A 117 -3.87 15.97 -17.31
C LEU A 117 -4.37 14.55 -17.07
N ASN A 118 -4.60 13.79 -18.15
CA ASN A 118 -5.04 12.40 -18.03
C ASN A 118 -3.93 11.49 -17.49
N GLY A 119 -4.29 10.26 -17.07
CA GLY A 119 -3.35 9.35 -16.44
C GLY A 119 -2.13 9.00 -17.27
N PHE A 120 -2.28 8.88 -18.60
CA PHE A 120 -1.13 8.59 -19.48
C PHE A 120 -0.17 9.77 -19.57
N GLU A 121 -0.70 10.99 -19.68
CA GLU A 121 0.11 12.19 -19.71
C GLU A 121 0.84 12.41 -18.38
N LEU A 122 0.13 12.18 -17.26
CA LEU A 122 0.74 12.24 -15.92
C LEU A 122 1.85 11.17 -15.78
N CYS A 123 1.56 9.93 -16.17
CA CYS A 123 2.54 8.84 -16.15
C CYS A 123 3.80 9.21 -16.96
N LYS A 124 3.64 9.75 -18.17
CA LYS A 124 4.77 10.17 -19.01
C LYS A 124 5.62 11.22 -18.31
N LYS A 125 5.01 12.25 -17.72
CA LYS A 125 5.72 13.30 -16.98
C LYS A 125 6.43 12.76 -15.74
N ILE A 126 5.80 11.84 -15.01
CA ILE A 126 6.44 11.16 -13.88
C ILE A 126 7.65 10.34 -14.36
N ARG A 127 7.55 9.62 -15.47
CA ARG A 127 8.67 8.82 -16.02
C ARG A 127 9.87 9.66 -16.47
N GLU A 128 9.67 10.94 -16.80
CA GLU A 128 10.76 11.88 -17.10
C GLU A 128 11.62 12.19 -15.86
N ILE A 129 11.02 12.12 -14.64
CA ILE A 129 11.67 12.47 -13.37
C ILE A 129 11.92 11.27 -12.46
N ASP A 130 11.15 10.17 -12.59
CA ASP A 130 11.31 8.92 -11.86
C ASP A 130 11.00 7.73 -12.75
N LYS A 131 12.03 6.95 -13.05
CA LYS A 131 11.92 5.73 -13.87
C LYS A 131 11.62 4.48 -13.03
N SER A 132 11.79 4.56 -11.71
CA SER A 132 11.77 3.42 -10.81
C SER A 132 10.40 3.17 -10.15
N VAL A 133 9.62 4.22 -9.88
CA VAL A 133 8.31 4.09 -9.23
C VAL A 133 7.38 3.16 -10.02
N HIS A 134 6.72 2.22 -9.34
CA HIS A 134 5.73 1.38 -10.00
C HIS A 134 4.47 2.17 -10.32
N ILE A 135 3.84 1.88 -11.47
CA ILE A 135 2.58 2.52 -11.85
C ILE A 135 1.56 1.43 -12.18
N ILE A 136 0.39 1.57 -11.58
CA ILE A 136 -0.80 0.78 -11.90
C ILE A 136 -1.85 1.76 -12.43
N PHE A 137 -2.31 1.54 -13.64
CA PHE A 137 -3.49 2.22 -14.13
C PHE A 137 -4.75 1.53 -13.62
N ILE A 138 -5.69 2.33 -13.14
CA ILE A 138 -7.00 1.86 -12.70
C ILE A 138 -8.06 2.62 -13.49
N THR A 139 -9.05 1.95 -14.06
CA THR A 139 -10.03 2.60 -14.93
C THR A 139 -11.39 1.93 -14.92
N ALA A 140 -12.45 2.73 -14.93
CA ALA A 140 -13.81 2.26 -15.14
C ALA A 140 -14.13 1.99 -16.61
N SER A 141 -13.27 2.41 -17.54
CA SER A 141 -13.51 2.27 -18.97
C SER A 141 -13.00 0.95 -19.52
N GLU A 142 -13.91 0.03 -19.81
CA GLU A 142 -13.59 -1.23 -20.47
C GLU A 142 -12.84 -1.03 -21.80
N ALA A 143 -13.26 -0.03 -22.59
CA ALA A 143 -12.62 0.29 -23.86
C ALA A 143 -11.15 0.70 -23.70
N TYR A 144 -10.80 1.45 -22.64
CA TYR A 144 -9.40 1.78 -22.33
C TYR A 144 -8.67 0.57 -21.80
N TYR A 145 -9.29 -0.18 -20.89
CA TYR A 145 -8.70 -1.39 -20.34
C TYR A 145 -8.38 -2.40 -21.46
N GLU A 146 -9.35 -2.73 -22.33
CA GLU A 146 -9.14 -3.65 -23.46
C GLU A 146 -8.10 -3.14 -24.46
N LYS A 147 -8.11 -1.85 -24.75
CA LYS A 147 -7.16 -1.22 -25.66
C LYS A 147 -5.71 -1.34 -25.16
N PHE A 148 -5.49 -1.21 -23.86
CA PHE A 148 -4.14 -1.03 -23.32
C PHE A 148 -3.60 -2.25 -22.56
N ARG A 149 -4.44 -3.18 -22.07
CA ARG A 149 -4.02 -4.36 -21.31
C ARG A 149 -2.98 -5.24 -22.00
N GLY A 150 -2.95 -5.25 -23.33
CA GLY A 150 -2.03 -6.05 -24.11
C GLY A 150 -0.89 -5.25 -24.76
N GLN A 151 -0.88 -3.94 -24.60
CA GLN A 151 0.11 -3.07 -25.24
C GLN A 151 1.34 -2.91 -24.36
N ARG A 152 2.50 -2.98 -24.97
CA ARG A 152 3.76 -2.60 -24.34
C ARG A 152 4.03 -1.14 -24.71
N PHE A 153 4.19 -0.32 -23.68
CA PHE A 153 4.68 1.05 -23.83
C PHE A 153 6.13 1.08 -23.38
N PRO A 154 7.11 0.88 -24.30
CA PRO A 154 8.53 0.79 -23.93
C PRO A 154 9.01 1.97 -23.10
N GLU A 155 8.46 3.16 -23.39
CA GLU A 155 8.77 4.40 -22.71
C GLU A 155 8.17 4.51 -21.29
N LEU A 156 7.16 3.70 -20.97
CA LEU A 156 6.47 3.75 -19.69
C LEU A 156 6.89 2.60 -18.73
N GLY A 157 7.70 1.66 -19.22
CA GLY A 157 8.19 0.53 -18.42
C GLY A 157 7.11 -0.56 -18.15
N LYS A 158 7.24 -1.29 -17.04
CA LYS A 158 6.25 -2.28 -16.61
C LYS A 158 5.03 -1.56 -16.04
N ILE A 159 3.90 -1.66 -16.71
CA ILE A 159 2.62 -1.10 -16.31
C ILE A 159 1.63 -2.24 -16.09
N ASN A 160 0.90 -2.14 -15.00
CA ASN A 160 -0.23 -3.00 -14.71
C ASN A 160 -1.53 -2.19 -14.88
N TYR A 161 -2.59 -2.87 -15.30
CA TYR A 161 -3.91 -2.30 -15.49
C TYR A 161 -4.91 -3.02 -14.62
N ILE A 162 -5.75 -2.26 -13.94
CA ILE A 162 -6.86 -2.75 -13.12
C ILE A 162 -8.15 -2.12 -13.65
N GLN A 163 -9.19 -2.94 -13.80
CA GLN A 163 -10.53 -2.47 -14.15
C GLN A 163 -11.31 -2.17 -12.86
N LYS A 164 -11.96 -1.00 -12.82
CA LYS A 164 -12.98 -0.68 -11.80
C LYS A 164 -14.32 -1.34 -12.17
N PRO A 165 -15.14 -1.78 -11.20
CA PRO A 165 -14.86 -1.81 -9.76
C PRO A 165 -13.90 -2.96 -9.40
N ILE A 166 -13.06 -2.72 -8.39
CA ILE A 166 -12.20 -3.74 -7.78
C ILE A 166 -12.57 -3.92 -6.31
N ALA A 167 -12.56 -5.16 -5.83
CA ALA A 167 -12.75 -5.45 -4.42
C ALA A 167 -11.55 -4.99 -3.59
N ASN A 168 -11.78 -4.53 -2.36
CA ASN A 168 -10.75 -3.94 -1.51
C ASN A 168 -9.61 -4.92 -1.20
N ASP A 169 -9.92 -6.17 -0.91
CA ASP A 169 -8.96 -7.24 -0.65
C ASP A 169 -8.11 -7.56 -1.90
N GLU A 170 -8.72 -7.53 -3.08
CA GLU A 170 -8.03 -7.73 -4.34
C GLU A 170 -7.08 -6.57 -4.67
N LEU A 171 -7.49 -5.32 -4.42
CA LEU A 171 -6.64 -4.14 -4.56
C LEU A 171 -5.39 -4.27 -3.68
N VAL A 172 -5.59 -4.57 -2.39
CA VAL A 172 -4.49 -4.75 -1.43
C VAL A 172 -3.55 -5.87 -1.88
N ARG A 173 -4.09 -7.01 -2.32
CA ARG A 173 -3.31 -8.15 -2.81
C ARG A 173 -2.43 -7.78 -4.01
N ILE A 174 -2.96 -7.04 -4.97
CA ILE A 174 -2.22 -6.62 -6.17
C ILE A 174 -1.11 -5.63 -5.79
N VAL A 175 -1.43 -4.64 -4.95
CA VAL A 175 -0.46 -3.65 -4.48
C VAL A 175 0.68 -4.33 -3.73
N ASP A 176 0.38 -5.20 -2.77
CA ASP A 176 1.39 -5.93 -1.98
C ASP A 176 2.31 -6.77 -2.88
N MET A 177 1.74 -7.51 -3.82
CA MET A 177 2.51 -8.32 -4.78
C MET A 177 3.50 -7.47 -5.60
N ILE A 178 3.09 -6.27 -6.02
CA ILE A 178 3.94 -5.41 -6.87
C ILE A 178 5.04 -4.77 -6.04
N VAL A 179 4.72 -4.23 -4.86
CA VAL A 179 5.73 -3.56 -4.02
C VAL A 179 6.68 -4.54 -3.32
N ALA A 180 6.26 -5.80 -3.08
CA ALA A 180 7.12 -6.84 -2.56
C ALA A 180 8.18 -7.30 -3.58
N ASN A 181 7.81 -7.40 -4.86
CA ASN A 181 8.72 -7.80 -5.93
C ASN A 181 9.77 -6.74 -6.29
N SER A 182 9.65 -5.53 -5.75
CA SER A 182 10.63 -4.44 -5.96
C SER A 182 11.93 -4.63 -5.18
N ILE A 183 12.04 -5.65 -4.34
CA ILE A 183 13.21 -5.88 -3.46
C ILE A 183 14.29 -6.77 -4.13
N THR A 184 14.03 -7.34 -5.32
CA THR A 184 14.90 -8.37 -5.92
C THR A 184 15.71 -7.92 -7.13
N THR A 185 15.94 -6.62 -7.32
CA THR A 185 16.83 -6.13 -8.40
C THR A 185 17.85 -5.15 -7.83
N ASP A 186 18.79 -5.67 -7.07
CA ASP A 186 20.14 -5.14 -6.87
C ASP A 186 21.18 -6.19 -7.26
#